data_7eaee40fea8f935aacee3005df90aef6
#
_entry.id   7eaee40fea8f935aacee3005df90aef6
#
_cell.length_a   1.000
_cell.length_b   1.000
_cell.length_c   1.000
_cell.angle_alpha   90.00
_cell.angle_beta   90.00
_cell.angle_gamma   90.00
#
_symmetry.space_group_name_H-M   'P 1'
#
loop_
_entity.id
_entity.type
_entity.pdbx_description
1 polymer ?
#
loop_
_entity_poly.entity_id
_entity_poly.type
_entity_poly.pdbx_seq_one_letter_code
_entity_poly.pdbx_strand_id
1 'polypeptide(L)'
;FLLAVWGELSPPTSLAAAVSARIAEASFVKTMYQALKLCLPITLMTFAIFTRFNLVVNPGWLQIRDMLLVAIACWGITYAIFGVFSRSRASNILMRAALSLASFVIMFHPSSTVSLMVAVIVVPVTLYGVIRHRKVAPPDANLRAAT
;
A
#
# COMPACT_ATOMS: atom_id res chain seq x y z
N PHE A 1 -6.55 -14.28 12.41
CA PHE A 1 -6.84 -12.87 12.74
C PHE A 1 -6.85 -11.98 11.50
N LEU A 2 -5.75 -11.96 10.69
CA LEU A 2 -5.68 -11.13 9.47
C LEU A 2 -6.79 -11.43 8.46
N LEU A 3 -7.14 -12.71 8.27
CA LEU A 3 -8.25 -13.12 7.39
C LEU A 3 -9.62 -12.67 7.92
N ALA A 4 -9.83 -12.65 9.23
CA ALA A 4 -11.06 -12.16 9.83
C ALA A 4 -11.22 -10.65 9.61
N VAL A 5 -10.15 -9.87 9.84
CA VAL A 5 -10.14 -8.42 9.56
C VAL A 5 -10.36 -8.13 8.09
N TRP A 6 -9.77 -8.96 7.20
CA TRP A 6 -9.98 -8.82 5.76
C TRP A 6 -11.43 -9.11 5.34
N GLY A 7 -12.08 -10.08 5.97
CA GLY A 7 -13.50 -10.39 5.74
C GLY A 7 -14.42 -9.22 6.05
N GLU A 8 -14.13 -8.44 7.10
CA GLU A 8 -14.88 -7.23 7.47
C GLU A 8 -14.69 -6.07 6.44
N LEU A 9 -13.53 -6.01 5.79
CA LEU A 9 -13.17 -4.95 4.87
C LEU A 9 -13.43 -5.32 3.40
N SER A 10 -13.65 -6.61 3.10
CA SER A 10 -13.82 -7.06 1.72
C SER A 10 -15.24 -6.81 1.20
N PRO A 11 -15.40 -6.33 -0.02
CA PRO A 11 -16.67 -6.38 -0.72
C PRO A 11 -17.01 -7.85 -1.04
N PRO A 12 -18.25 -8.29 -0.98
CA PRO A 12 -19.52 -7.60 -0.76
C PRO A 12 -20.02 -7.63 0.69
N THR A 13 -19.24 -8.16 1.63
CA THR A 13 -19.65 -8.44 3.01
C THR A 13 -19.41 -7.27 3.97
N SER A 14 -18.78 -6.19 3.52
CA SER A 14 -18.43 -5.05 4.36
C SER A 14 -19.66 -4.24 4.79
N LEU A 15 -20.14 -4.54 5.99
CA LEU A 15 -21.16 -3.73 6.66
C LEU A 15 -20.64 -2.28 6.87
N ALA A 16 -19.36 -2.13 7.17
CA ALA A 16 -18.70 -0.83 7.37
C ALA A 16 -18.78 0.04 6.11
N ALA A 17 -18.53 -0.52 4.92
CA ALA A 17 -18.65 0.20 3.66
C ALA A 17 -20.10 0.61 3.36
N ALA A 18 -21.08 -0.23 3.70
CA ALA A 18 -22.49 0.09 3.51
C ALA A 18 -22.96 1.23 4.43
N VAL A 19 -22.58 1.19 5.70
CA VAL A 19 -22.90 2.24 6.68
C VAL A 19 -22.21 3.55 6.30
N SER A 20 -20.91 3.52 5.95
CA SER A 20 -20.16 4.70 5.54
C SER A 20 -20.75 5.35 4.28
N ALA A 21 -21.16 4.55 3.29
CA ALA A 21 -21.81 5.06 2.08
C ALA A 21 -23.15 5.75 2.39
N ARG A 22 -23.92 5.22 3.32
CA ARG A 22 -25.18 5.81 3.80
C ARG A 22 -24.95 7.13 4.52
N ILE A 23 -23.98 7.19 5.42
CA ILE A 23 -23.66 8.41 6.19
C ILE A 23 -23.15 9.51 5.27
N ALA A 24 -22.31 9.16 4.26
CA ALA A 24 -21.74 10.10 3.31
C ALA A 24 -22.66 10.43 2.13
N GLU A 25 -23.88 9.90 2.09
CA GLU A 25 -24.81 10.00 0.95
C GLU A 25 -24.16 9.65 -0.41
N ALA A 26 -23.17 8.75 -0.37
CA ALA A 26 -22.36 8.36 -1.51
C ALA A 26 -22.87 7.06 -2.14
N SER A 27 -22.51 6.84 -3.41
CA SER A 27 -22.79 5.58 -4.08
C SER A 27 -22.05 4.42 -3.43
N PHE A 28 -22.78 3.40 -2.98
CA PHE A 28 -22.21 2.18 -2.35
C PHE A 28 -21.10 1.55 -3.17
N VAL A 29 -21.26 1.42 -4.49
CA VAL A 29 -20.28 0.83 -5.40
C VAL A 29 -18.97 1.63 -5.41
N LYS A 30 -19.05 2.97 -5.43
CA LYS A 30 -17.86 3.84 -5.40
C LYS A 30 -17.12 3.72 -4.06
N THR A 31 -17.87 3.70 -2.96
CA THR A 31 -17.29 3.53 -1.61
C THR A 31 -16.60 2.18 -1.48
N MET A 32 -17.25 1.11 -1.95
CA MET A 32 -16.70 -0.23 -1.98
C MET A 32 -15.41 -0.33 -2.80
N TYR A 33 -15.34 0.32 -3.96
CA TYR A 33 -14.13 0.35 -4.79
C TYR A 33 -12.97 1.08 -4.10
N GLN A 34 -13.24 2.15 -3.36
CA GLN A 34 -12.23 2.83 -2.56
C GLN A 34 -11.76 1.98 -1.37
N ALA A 35 -12.68 1.31 -0.69
CA ALA A 35 -12.35 0.37 0.38
C ALA A 35 -11.45 -0.77 -0.13
N LEU A 36 -11.74 -1.34 -1.31
CA LEU A 36 -10.91 -2.37 -1.93
C LEU A 36 -9.47 -1.90 -2.19
N LYS A 37 -9.29 -0.67 -2.65
CA LYS A 37 -7.95 -0.08 -2.83
C LYS A 37 -7.17 0.04 -1.52
N LEU A 38 -7.85 0.41 -0.44
CA LEU A 38 -7.25 0.52 0.90
C LEU A 38 -6.88 -0.84 1.47
N CYS A 39 -7.67 -1.88 1.17
CA CYS A 39 -7.44 -3.24 1.64
C CYS A 39 -6.34 -3.97 0.87
N LEU A 40 -5.99 -3.53 -0.34
CA LEU A 40 -5.05 -4.24 -1.20
C LEU A 40 -3.67 -4.45 -0.56
N PRO A 41 -3.02 -3.47 0.11
CA PRO A 41 -1.76 -3.69 0.81
C PRO A 41 -1.87 -4.73 1.94
N ILE A 42 -2.98 -4.73 2.69
CA ILE A 42 -3.24 -5.67 3.79
C ILE A 42 -3.40 -7.08 3.24
N THR A 43 -4.13 -7.23 2.14
CA THR A 43 -4.33 -8.50 1.44
C THR A 43 -2.99 -9.08 0.98
N LEU A 44 -2.17 -8.27 0.33
CA LEU A 44 -0.84 -8.70 -0.13
C LEU A 44 0.08 -9.05 1.05
N MET A 45 0.01 -8.30 2.15
CA MET A 45 0.75 -8.61 3.38
C MET A 45 0.35 -9.99 3.94
N THR A 46 -0.93 -10.35 3.90
CA THR A 46 -1.40 -11.68 4.33
C THR A 46 -0.77 -12.78 3.48
N PHE A 47 -0.69 -12.61 2.17
CA PHE A 47 -0.02 -13.57 1.29
C PHE A 47 1.51 -13.60 1.46
N ALA A 48 2.13 -12.50 1.85
CA ALA A 48 3.58 -12.45 2.11
C ALA A 48 4.00 -13.37 3.26
N ILE A 49 3.12 -13.68 4.20
CA ILE A 49 3.39 -14.61 5.31
C ILE A 49 3.70 -16.02 4.76
N PHE A 50 3.03 -16.44 3.68
CA PHE A 50 3.25 -17.75 3.08
C PHE A 50 4.57 -17.84 2.31
N THR A 51 5.07 -16.74 1.76
CA THR A 51 6.34 -16.70 1.01
C THR A 51 7.54 -16.43 1.92
N ARG A 52 7.32 -15.77 3.07
CA ARG A 52 8.35 -15.42 4.05
C ARG A 52 8.10 -16.12 5.38
N PHE A 53 8.35 -17.44 5.39
CA PHE A 53 8.14 -18.27 6.59
C PHE A 53 8.95 -17.81 7.82
N ASN A 54 10.07 -17.09 7.61
CA ASN A 54 10.88 -16.52 8.71
C ASN A 54 10.10 -15.53 9.58
N LEU A 55 9.02 -14.93 9.05
CA LEU A 55 8.15 -14.04 9.84
C LEU A 55 7.48 -14.76 11.02
N VAL A 56 7.25 -16.08 10.88
CA VAL A 56 6.49 -16.86 11.86
C VAL A 56 7.35 -17.88 12.58
N VAL A 57 8.31 -18.50 11.87
CA VAL A 57 9.00 -19.70 12.36
C VAL A 57 10.32 -19.37 13.08
N ASN A 58 11.04 -18.35 12.64
CA ASN A 58 12.39 -18.05 13.16
C ASN A 58 12.40 -16.73 13.95
N PRO A 59 12.13 -16.75 15.27
CA PRO A 59 12.24 -15.55 16.11
C PRO A 59 13.71 -15.09 16.16
N GLY A 60 13.94 -13.79 15.95
CA GLY A 60 15.26 -13.19 16.00
C GLY A 60 15.52 -12.16 14.92
N TRP A 61 16.80 -11.95 14.59
CA TRP A 61 17.22 -10.94 13.59
C TRP A 61 16.62 -11.16 12.21
N LEU A 62 16.41 -12.40 11.79
CA LEU A 62 15.82 -12.76 10.51
C LEU A 62 14.35 -12.32 10.43
N GLN A 63 13.61 -12.48 11.52
CA GLN A 63 12.22 -12.03 11.61
C GLN A 63 12.12 -10.51 11.50
N ILE A 64 12.95 -9.77 12.22
CA ILE A 64 12.96 -8.29 12.19
C ILE A 64 13.27 -7.79 10.79
N ARG A 65 14.27 -8.38 10.13
CA ARG A 65 14.63 -8.04 8.75
C ARG A 65 13.47 -8.26 7.79
N ASP A 66 12.83 -9.42 7.84
CA ASP A 66 11.73 -9.76 6.93
C ASP A 66 10.48 -8.93 7.23
N MET A 67 10.23 -8.59 8.49
CA MET A 67 9.18 -7.65 8.89
C MET A 67 9.42 -6.25 8.31
N LEU A 68 10.65 -5.74 8.37
CA LEU A 68 11.00 -4.45 7.78
C LEU A 68 10.83 -4.46 6.25
N LEU A 69 11.24 -5.54 5.57
CA LEU A 69 11.07 -5.68 4.13
C LEU A 69 9.59 -5.67 3.73
N VAL A 70 8.74 -6.38 4.46
CA VAL A 70 7.29 -6.37 4.22
C VAL A 70 6.69 -5.00 4.50
N ALA A 71 7.11 -4.30 5.54
CA ALA A 71 6.66 -2.93 5.84
C ALA A 71 7.04 -1.95 4.72
N ILE A 72 8.28 -2.02 4.21
CA ILE A 72 8.74 -1.21 3.07
C ILE A 72 7.93 -1.53 1.81
N ALA A 73 7.65 -2.80 1.54
CA ALA A 73 6.85 -3.22 0.40
C ALA A 73 5.40 -2.72 0.50
N CYS A 74 4.77 -2.83 1.68
CA CYS A 74 3.43 -2.29 1.92
C CYS A 74 3.38 -0.77 1.74
N TRP A 75 4.39 -0.05 2.23
CA TRP A 75 4.51 1.39 2.01
C TRP A 75 4.65 1.72 0.52
N GLY A 76 5.52 1.00 -0.20
CA GLY A 76 5.72 1.17 -1.63
C GLY A 76 4.43 0.95 -2.43
N ILE A 77 3.68 -0.11 -2.14
CA ILE A 77 2.38 -0.41 -2.78
C ILE A 77 1.35 0.67 -2.47
N THR A 78 1.24 1.08 -1.22
CA THR A 78 0.32 2.15 -0.81
C THR A 78 0.62 3.44 -1.56
N TYR A 79 1.91 3.79 -1.65
CA TYR A 79 2.33 4.98 -2.37
C TYR A 79 2.16 4.85 -3.89
N ALA A 80 2.32 3.65 -4.46
CA ALA A 80 2.03 3.38 -5.86
C ALA A 80 0.54 3.56 -6.19
N ILE A 81 -0.36 3.24 -5.25
CA ILE A 81 -1.82 3.39 -5.44
C ILE A 81 -2.26 4.85 -5.31
N PHE A 82 -1.76 5.57 -4.30
CA PHE A 82 -2.26 6.90 -3.94
C PHE A 82 -1.30 8.04 -4.29
N GLY A 83 -0.02 7.75 -4.55
CA GLY A 83 1.01 8.75 -4.79
C GLY A 83 0.94 9.40 -6.17
N VAL A 84 1.45 10.64 -6.24
CA VAL A 84 1.63 11.40 -7.48
C VAL A 84 3.10 11.74 -7.62
N PHE A 85 3.76 11.22 -8.66
CA PHE A 85 5.19 11.40 -8.89
C PHE A 85 5.50 12.48 -9.92
N SER A 86 4.63 12.65 -10.92
CA SER A 86 4.90 13.54 -12.04
C SER A 86 3.65 14.27 -12.53
N ARG A 87 3.87 15.45 -13.13
CA ARG A 87 2.84 16.26 -13.76
C ARG A 87 2.34 15.62 -15.07
N SER A 88 3.19 14.85 -15.77
CA SER A 88 2.82 14.10 -16.96
C SER A 88 2.09 12.81 -16.59
N ARG A 89 0.94 12.56 -17.20
CA ARG A 89 0.14 11.34 -16.96
C ARG A 89 0.93 10.06 -17.26
N ALA A 90 1.61 10.01 -18.40
CA ALA A 90 2.35 8.83 -18.83
C ALA A 90 3.52 8.50 -17.87
N SER A 91 4.33 9.51 -17.51
CA SER A 91 5.43 9.35 -16.56
C SER A 91 4.93 8.94 -15.16
N ASN A 92 3.81 9.49 -14.73
CA ASN A 92 3.23 9.14 -13.43
C ASN A 92 2.74 7.68 -13.39
N ILE A 93 2.08 7.22 -14.45
CA ILE A 93 1.62 5.82 -14.56
C ILE A 93 2.82 4.87 -14.59
N LEU A 94 3.85 5.18 -15.38
CA LEU A 94 5.06 4.36 -15.47
C LEU A 94 5.78 4.23 -14.12
N MET A 95 5.97 5.35 -13.41
CA MET A 95 6.61 5.35 -12.08
C MET A 95 5.80 4.57 -11.04
N ARG A 96 4.48 4.69 -11.07
CA ARG A 96 3.58 3.94 -10.20
C ARG A 96 3.61 2.45 -10.49
N ALA A 97 3.61 2.05 -11.77
CA ALA A 97 3.72 0.67 -12.19
C ALA A 97 5.07 0.07 -11.79
N ALA A 98 6.16 0.78 -12.05
CA ALA A 98 7.51 0.35 -11.67
C ALA A 98 7.64 0.18 -10.13
N LEU A 99 7.11 1.13 -9.35
CA LEU A 99 7.12 1.06 -7.89
C LEU A 99 6.27 -0.10 -7.37
N SER A 100 5.09 -0.33 -7.96
CA SER A 100 4.23 -1.47 -7.62
C SER A 100 4.92 -2.80 -7.89
N LEU A 101 5.53 -2.97 -9.07
CA LEU A 101 6.28 -4.17 -9.43
C LEU A 101 7.48 -4.40 -8.50
N ALA A 102 8.26 -3.35 -8.22
CA ALA A 102 9.39 -3.45 -7.31
C ALA A 102 8.96 -3.85 -5.90
N SER A 103 7.88 -3.26 -5.38
CA SER A 103 7.31 -3.61 -4.07
C SER A 103 6.78 -5.05 -4.04
N PHE A 104 6.19 -5.50 -5.14
CA PHE A 104 5.74 -6.89 -5.29
C PHE A 104 6.92 -7.87 -5.25
N VAL A 105 8.01 -7.55 -5.94
CA VAL A 105 9.25 -8.35 -5.89
C VAL A 105 9.80 -8.41 -4.47
N ILE A 106 9.87 -7.28 -3.73
CA ILE A 106 10.32 -7.28 -2.33
C ILE A 106 9.46 -8.24 -1.49
N MET A 107 8.16 -8.26 -1.71
CA MET A 107 7.22 -9.02 -0.89
C MET A 107 7.27 -10.53 -1.16
N PHE A 108 7.38 -10.94 -2.44
CA PHE A 108 7.20 -12.33 -2.87
C PHE A 108 8.49 -13.04 -3.29
N HIS A 109 9.60 -12.32 -3.49
CA HIS A 109 10.83 -12.97 -3.91
C HIS A 109 11.47 -13.75 -2.74
N PRO A 110 11.84 -15.03 -2.93
CA PRO A 110 12.36 -15.89 -1.86
C PRO A 110 13.75 -15.47 -1.36
N SER A 111 14.57 -14.84 -2.22
CA SER A 111 15.91 -14.38 -1.85
C SER A 111 15.86 -13.04 -1.13
N SER A 112 16.26 -13.05 0.14
CA SER A 112 16.32 -11.83 0.97
C SER A 112 17.32 -10.79 0.44
N THR A 113 18.40 -11.24 -0.22
CA THR A 113 19.42 -10.33 -0.79
C THR A 113 18.83 -9.50 -1.93
N VAL A 114 18.09 -10.13 -2.85
CA VAL A 114 17.39 -9.42 -3.94
C VAL A 114 16.37 -8.44 -3.38
N SER A 115 15.60 -8.88 -2.39
CA SER A 115 14.60 -8.02 -1.74
C SER A 115 15.23 -6.80 -1.06
N LEU A 116 16.41 -6.96 -0.43
CA LEU A 116 17.15 -5.83 0.15
C LEU A 116 17.66 -4.86 -0.92
N MET A 117 18.22 -5.36 -2.01
CA MET A 117 18.69 -4.50 -3.12
C MET A 117 17.55 -3.68 -3.70
N VAL A 118 16.40 -4.30 -3.92
CA VAL A 118 15.21 -3.60 -4.44
C VAL A 118 14.65 -2.62 -3.41
N ALA A 119 14.68 -2.95 -2.11
CA ALA A 119 14.23 -2.06 -1.04
C ALA A 119 15.08 -0.78 -0.97
N VAL A 120 16.40 -0.87 -1.18
CA VAL A 120 17.31 0.29 -1.25
C VAL A 120 16.92 1.26 -2.38
N ILE A 121 16.31 0.76 -3.45
CA ILE A 121 15.80 1.60 -4.56
C ILE A 121 14.41 2.15 -4.23
N VAL A 122 13.53 1.33 -3.67
CA VAL A 122 12.13 1.71 -3.38
C VAL A 122 12.04 2.81 -2.33
N VAL A 123 12.87 2.74 -1.27
CA VAL A 123 12.84 3.73 -0.18
C VAL A 123 13.14 5.16 -0.68
N PRO A 124 14.23 5.45 -1.41
CA PRO A 124 14.48 6.83 -1.90
C PRO A 124 13.45 7.28 -2.92
N VAL A 125 12.93 6.38 -3.76
CA VAL A 125 11.88 6.73 -4.74
C VAL A 125 10.58 7.14 -4.04
N THR A 126 10.17 6.42 -3.02
CA THR A 126 8.99 6.77 -2.22
C THR A 126 9.20 8.06 -1.44
N LEU A 127 10.36 8.25 -0.80
CA LEU A 127 10.70 9.49 -0.10
C LEU A 127 10.71 10.70 -1.03
N TYR A 128 11.31 10.56 -2.21
CA TYR A 128 11.28 11.61 -3.24
C TYR A 128 9.85 11.97 -3.63
N GLY A 129 9.01 10.95 -3.83
CA GLY A 129 7.60 11.15 -4.12
C GLY A 129 6.86 11.91 -3.00
N VAL A 130 7.09 11.56 -1.74
CA VAL A 130 6.48 12.23 -0.57
C VAL A 130 6.90 13.69 -0.47
N ILE A 131 8.19 13.97 -0.63
CA ILE A 131 8.73 15.34 -0.58
C ILE A 131 8.15 16.19 -1.72
N ARG A 132 8.06 15.62 -2.91
CA ARG A 132 7.51 16.32 -4.07
C ARG A 132 6.01 16.57 -3.95
N HIS A 133 5.27 15.61 -3.43
CA HIS A 133 3.83 15.76 -3.18
C HIS A 133 3.54 16.94 -2.23
N ARG A 134 4.34 17.10 -1.17
CA ARG A 134 4.23 18.23 -0.22
C ARG A 134 4.48 19.60 -0.88
N LYS A 135 5.32 19.65 -1.93
CA LYS A 135 5.63 20.89 -2.67
C LYS A 135 4.57 21.24 -3.72
N VAL A 136 3.81 20.26 -4.20
CA VAL A 136 2.81 20.43 -5.28
C VAL A 136 1.38 20.57 -4.74
N ALA A 137 1.11 20.08 -3.53
CA ALA A 137 -0.19 20.25 -2.89
C ALA A 137 -0.37 21.73 -2.48
N PRO A 138 -1.39 22.44 -3.00
CA PRO A 138 -1.66 23.81 -2.57
C PRO A 138 -2.04 23.81 -1.08
N PRO A 139 -1.63 24.84 -0.31
CA PRO A 139 -1.87 24.90 1.13
C PRO A 139 -3.37 24.91 1.49
N ASP A 140 -4.24 25.23 0.56
CA ASP A 140 -5.67 25.37 0.79
C ASP A 140 -6.48 24.07 0.67
N ALA A 141 -5.86 22.97 0.25
CA ALA A 141 -6.54 21.68 0.11
C ALA A 141 -7.10 21.14 1.45
N ASN A 142 -6.41 21.45 2.56
CA ASN A 142 -6.82 21.04 3.90
C ASN A 142 -8.00 21.87 4.46
N LEU A 143 -8.20 23.09 3.99
CA LEU A 143 -9.31 23.94 4.41
C LEU A 143 -10.62 23.58 3.69
N ARG A 144 -10.56 23.09 2.45
CA ARG A 144 -11.74 22.67 1.68
C ARG A 144 -12.25 21.28 2.06
N ALA A 145 -11.47 20.50 2.80
CA ALA A 145 -11.90 19.20 3.32
C ALA A 145 -12.57 19.31 4.71
N ALA A 146 -12.54 20.49 5.31
CA ALA A 146 -13.10 20.75 6.65
C ALA A 146 -14.43 21.56 6.62
N THR A 147 -14.88 21.96 5.43
CA THR A 147 -16.20 22.58 5.17
C THR A 147 -17.08 21.64 4.37
#